data_85d4d84e831988989c2daa10d51e6c67
#
_entry.id   85d4d84e831988989c2daa10d51e6c67
#
_cell.length_a   1.000
_cell.length_b   1.000
_cell.length_c   1.000
_cell.angle_alpha   90.00
_cell.angle_beta   90.00
_cell.angle_gamma   90.00
#
_symmetry.space_group_name_H-M   'P 1'
#
loop_
_entity.id
_entity.type
_entity.pdbx_description
1 polymer ?
#
loop_
_entity_poly.entity_id
_entity_poly.type
_entity_poly.pdbx_seq_one_letter_code
_entity_poly.pdbx_strand_id
1 'polypeptide(L)'
;NIQVVHISNLTNHPSPNYRLVLQQAQQKALQEYKHLVIIESDVIIQSDTLMQLVAEVKQGVGMVAAATIDERGVYNFPYHYLHLHRWRYRWYGKKTIATKKRFSFCCTLLTNELLQKADFQLLDPTKNWYDVTISHWSLKLGLRNMLMLGNTVLHLPHSSRPWKRLKYTNPLLYYWRKITQRKDRI
;
A
#
# COMPACT_ATOMS: atom_id res chain seq x y z
N ASN A 1 23.13 10.95 -2.68
CA ASN A 1 23.16 11.12 -1.22
C ASN A 1 21.83 10.64 -0.63
N ILE A 2 21.89 9.75 0.37
CA ILE A 2 20.72 9.30 1.13
C ILE A 2 20.69 10.11 2.42
N GLN A 3 19.58 10.80 2.68
CA GLN A 3 19.32 11.45 3.96
C GLN A 3 18.39 10.55 4.77
N VAL A 4 18.81 10.14 5.95
CA VAL A 4 18.00 9.36 6.89
C VAL A 4 17.43 10.32 7.93
N VAL A 5 16.09 10.29 8.09
CA VAL A 5 15.38 11.03 9.14
C VAL A 5 14.78 10.02 10.10
N HIS A 6 15.20 10.06 11.35
CA HIS A 6 14.63 9.25 12.41
C HIS A 6 13.57 10.06 13.16
N ILE A 7 12.35 9.53 13.24
CA ILE A 7 11.25 10.12 13.99
C ILE A 7 11.00 9.27 15.23
N SER A 8 11.26 9.85 16.42
CA SER A 8 11.02 9.17 17.68
C SER A 8 9.53 8.90 17.90
N ASN A 9 9.23 7.80 18.58
CA ASN A 9 7.85 7.48 18.94
C ASN A 9 7.29 8.54 19.90
N LEU A 10 6.26 9.23 19.48
CA LEU A 10 5.59 10.28 20.26
C LEU A 10 4.46 9.73 21.14
N THR A 11 4.00 8.50 20.89
CA THR A 11 2.90 7.86 21.61
C THR A 11 3.14 6.36 21.76
N ASN A 12 2.42 5.71 22.68
CA ASN A 12 2.43 4.26 22.88
C ASN A 12 1.54 3.48 21.89
N HIS A 13 1.02 4.15 20.86
CA HIS A 13 0.18 3.50 19.84
C HIS A 13 1.03 2.58 18.94
N PRO A 14 0.52 1.43 18.47
CA PRO A 14 1.27 0.49 17.61
C PRO A 14 1.82 1.06 16.30
N SER A 15 1.28 2.19 15.85
CA SER A 15 1.79 2.94 14.70
C SER A 15 1.73 4.44 14.97
N PRO A 16 2.41 4.90 16.05
CA PRO A 16 2.18 6.22 16.62
C PRO A 16 2.50 7.36 15.67
N ASN A 17 3.52 7.19 14.85
CA ASN A 17 4.05 8.25 14.00
C ASN A 17 3.60 8.12 12.54
N TYR A 18 2.78 7.14 12.19
CA TYR A 18 2.47 6.86 10.78
C TYR A 18 1.82 8.05 10.09
N ARG A 19 0.82 8.68 10.75
CA ARG A 19 0.20 9.91 10.24
C ARG A 19 1.22 11.04 10.10
N LEU A 20 2.01 11.28 11.15
CA LEU A 20 3.02 12.33 11.17
C LEU A 20 4.05 12.14 10.06
N VAL A 21 4.55 10.90 9.87
CA VAL A 21 5.48 10.57 8.79
C VAL A 21 4.88 10.88 7.43
N LEU A 22 3.62 10.50 7.18
CA LEU A 22 2.94 10.78 5.92
C LEU A 22 2.78 12.28 5.66
N GLN A 23 2.43 13.05 6.69
CA GLN A 23 2.27 14.51 6.60
C GLN A 23 3.60 15.20 6.30
N GLN A 24 4.67 14.85 7.02
CA GLN A 24 6.00 15.39 6.78
C GLN A 24 6.56 15.00 5.40
N ALA A 25 6.36 13.74 5.00
CA ALA A 25 6.78 13.26 3.70
C ALA A 25 6.02 13.96 2.56
N GLN A 26 4.70 14.19 2.70
CA GLN A 26 3.93 14.99 1.75
C GLN A 26 4.50 16.40 1.64
N GLN A 27 4.69 17.09 2.77
CA GLN A 27 5.20 18.46 2.78
C GLN A 27 6.55 18.55 2.08
N LYS A 28 7.48 17.65 2.38
CA LYS A 28 8.80 17.61 1.73
C LYS A 28 8.70 17.33 0.24
N ALA A 29 7.87 16.36 -0.16
CA ALA A 29 7.68 16.03 -1.57
C ALA A 29 7.07 17.20 -2.37
N LEU A 30 6.14 17.95 -1.78
CA LEU A 30 5.57 19.14 -2.40
C LEU A 30 6.58 20.28 -2.54
N GLN A 31 7.39 20.54 -1.51
CA GLN A 31 8.45 21.54 -1.56
C GLN A 31 9.50 21.26 -2.65
N GLU A 32 9.79 19.99 -2.89
CA GLU A 32 10.77 19.55 -3.87
C GLU A 32 10.15 19.22 -5.24
N TYR A 33 8.84 19.37 -5.43
CA TYR A 33 8.10 19.00 -6.65
C TYR A 33 8.32 17.54 -7.07
N LYS A 34 8.42 16.63 -6.08
CA LYS A 34 8.71 15.21 -6.28
C LYS A 34 7.50 14.33 -6.01
N HIS A 35 7.56 13.10 -6.49
CA HIS A 35 6.68 12.02 -6.07
C HIS A 35 7.11 11.49 -4.71
N LEU A 36 6.19 10.81 -4.00
CA LEU A 36 6.48 10.13 -2.75
C LEU A 36 6.37 8.62 -2.96
N VAL A 37 7.43 7.89 -2.68
CA VAL A 37 7.41 6.42 -2.65
C VAL A 37 7.36 5.95 -1.21
N ILE A 38 6.43 5.05 -0.91
CA ILE A 38 6.28 4.40 0.38
C ILE A 38 6.61 2.93 0.20
N ILE A 39 7.51 2.42 1.03
CA ILE A 39 7.91 1.00 1.06
C ILE A 39 7.87 0.54 2.52
N GLU A 40 7.11 -0.51 2.80
CA GLU A 40 7.07 -1.11 4.13
C GLU A 40 8.36 -1.90 4.41
N SER A 41 8.78 -1.96 5.66
CA SER A 41 10.07 -2.54 6.08
C SER A 41 10.18 -4.05 5.87
N ASP A 42 9.07 -4.73 5.64
CA ASP A 42 8.95 -6.16 5.36
C ASP A 42 8.73 -6.47 3.87
N VAL A 43 9.06 -5.51 3.01
CA VAL A 43 8.96 -5.66 1.55
C VAL A 43 10.35 -5.68 0.92
N ILE A 44 10.59 -6.69 0.08
CA ILE A 44 11.79 -6.77 -0.75
C ILE A 44 11.43 -6.36 -2.17
N ILE A 45 12.06 -5.29 -2.66
CA ILE A 45 11.88 -4.77 -4.02
C ILE A 45 12.95 -5.31 -4.96
N GLN A 46 12.68 -5.30 -6.26
CA GLN A 46 13.66 -5.60 -7.31
C GLN A 46 14.47 -4.33 -7.64
N SER A 47 15.62 -4.49 -8.25
CA SER A 47 16.55 -3.39 -8.58
C SER A 47 15.94 -2.31 -9.47
N ASP A 48 14.99 -2.67 -10.31
CA ASP A 48 14.32 -1.78 -11.28
C ASP A 48 12.92 -1.33 -10.82
N THR A 49 12.44 -1.79 -9.67
CA THR A 49 11.08 -1.50 -9.19
C THR A 49 10.78 0.00 -9.14
N LEU A 50 11.70 0.80 -8.60
CA LEU A 50 11.48 2.25 -8.49
C LEU A 50 11.40 2.93 -9.86
N MET A 51 12.25 2.54 -10.79
CA MET A 51 12.21 3.07 -12.16
C MET A 51 10.89 2.71 -12.85
N GLN A 52 10.41 1.49 -12.67
CA GLN A 52 9.14 1.06 -13.27
C GLN A 52 7.93 1.75 -12.64
N LEU A 53 7.92 2.00 -11.32
CA LEU A 53 6.89 2.82 -10.69
C LEU A 53 6.82 4.22 -11.30
N VAL A 54 7.97 4.85 -11.50
CA VAL A 54 8.06 6.20 -12.09
C VAL A 54 7.63 6.19 -13.56
N ALA A 55 7.99 5.17 -14.33
CA ALA A 55 7.62 5.04 -15.75
C ALA A 55 6.09 4.96 -15.97
N GLU A 56 5.34 4.49 -14.99
CA GLU A 56 3.87 4.44 -15.04
C GLU A 56 3.18 5.75 -14.63
N VAL A 57 3.93 6.75 -14.19
CA VAL A 57 3.39 8.07 -13.87
C VAL A 57 3.03 8.80 -15.15
N LYS A 58 1.74 9.06 -15.32
CA LYS A 58 1.17 9.81 -16.45
C LYS A 58 0.16 10.81 -15.91
N GLN A 59 -0.21 11.79 -16.70
CA GLN A 59 -1.25 12.75 -16.35
C GLN A 59 -2.54 12.04 -15.90
N GLY A 60 -3.11 12.50 -14.80
CA GLY A 60 -4.31 11.91 -14.20
C GLY A 60 -4.08 10.58 -13.47
N VAL A 61 -2.82 10.19 -13.21
CA VAL A 61 -2.49 9.07 -12.33
C VAL A 61 -2.22 9.61 -10.93
N GLY A 62 -2.93 9.10 -9.93
CA GLY A 62 -2.73 9.46 -8.53
C GLY A 62 -1.77 8.54 -7.80
N MET A 63 -1.89 7.25 -8.04
CA MET A 63 -1.07 6.24 -7.36
C MET A 63 -0.61 5.16 -8.33
N VAL A 64 0.60 4.66 -8.12
CA VAL A 64 1.14 3.47 -8.79
C VAL A 64 1.63 2.50 -7.72
N ALA A 65 1.09 1.29 -7.68
CA ALA A 65 1.50 0.27 -6.71
C ALA A 65 2.03 -0.97 -7.40
N ALA A 66 3.09 -1.56 -6.86
CA ALA A 66 3.53 -2.89 -7.23
C ALA A 66 2.62 -3.95 -6.60
N ALA A 67 2.24 -4.96 -7.36
CA ALA A 67 1.55 -6.11 -6.79
C ALA A 67 2.50 -6.89 -5.89
N THR A 68 2.01 -7.37 -4.76
CA THR A 68 2.83 -8.13 -3.82
C THR A 68 2.61 -9.63 -3.97
N ILE A 69 3.68 -10.39 -3.80
CA ILE A 69 3.67 -11.85 -3.76
C ILE A 69 4.21 -12.34 -2.42
N ASP A 70 3.79 -13.51 -2.01
CA ASP A 70 4.38 -14.24 -0.88
C ASP A 70 5.59 -15.07 -1.34
N GLU A 71 6.29 -15.71 -0.39
CA GLU A 71 7.46 -16.57 -0.63
C GLU A 71 7.21 -17.73 -1.64
N ARG A 72 5.93 -18.06 -1.88
CA ARG A 72 5.52 -19.07 -2.86
C ARG A 72 5.24 -18.47 -4.23
N GLY A 73 5.49 -17.17 -4.44
CA GLY A 73 5.16 -16.45 -5.66
C GLY A 73 3.67 -16.23 -5.88
N VAL A 74 2.85 -16.37 -4.83
CA VAL A 74 1.40 -16.20 -4.94
C VAL A 74 1.04 -14.75 -4.61
N TYR A 75 0.27 -14.09 -5.49
CA TYR A 75 -0.23 -12.74 -5.23
C TYR A 75 -1.01 -12.68 -3.92
N ASN A 76 -0.56 -11.87 -2.99
CA ASN A 76 -1.21 -11.66 -1.70
C ASN A 76 -1.83 -10.27 -1.55
N PHE A 77 -1.48 -9.35 -2.44
CA PHE A 77 -2.09 -8.03 -2.53
C PHE A 77 -2.14 -7.56 -4.02
N PRO A 78 -3.15 -6.80 -4.47
CA PRO A 78 -4.31 -6.31 -3.71
C PRO A 78 -5.24 -7.45 -3.28
N TYR A 79 -5.65 -7.37 -2.01
CA TYR A 79 -6.44 -8.43 -1.37
C TYR A 79 -7.88 -8.46 -1.88
N HIS A 80 -8.36 -9.65 -2.22
CA HIS A 80 -9.75 -9.90 -2.57
C HIS A 80 -10.37 -10.94 -1.63
N TYR A 81 -11.60 -10.70 -1.24
CA TYR A 81 -12.36 -11.58 -0.34
C TYR A 81 -12.48 -13.02 -0.84
N LEU A 82 -12.43 -13.21 -2.15
CA LEU A 82 -12.46 -14.51 -2.77
C LEU A 82 -11.16 -14.72 -3.55
N HIS A 83 -10.51 -15.84 -3.31
CA HIS A 83 -9.27 -16.27 -4.00
C HIS A 83 -9.38 -16.30 -5.54
N LEU A 84 -10.58 -16.18 -6.08
CA LEU A 84 -10.92 -16.13 -7.51
C LEU A 84 -10.16 -15.06 -8.31
N HIS A 85 -9.78 -13.94 -7.68
CA HIS A 85 -9.07 -12.87 -8.38
C HIS A 85 -7.56 -13.11 -8.57
N ARG A 86 -6.96 -14.06 -7.86
CA ARG A 86 -5.57 -14.48 -8.12
C ARG A 86 -5.40 -15.00 -9.54
N TRP A 87 -6.42 -15.69 -10.06
CA TRP A 87 -6.46 -16.17 -11.44
C TRP A 87 -6.52 -15.01 -12.43
N ARG A 88 -7.31 -13.98 -12.17
CA ARG A 88 -7.39 -12.80 -13.03
C ARG A 88 -6.05 -12.12 -13.24
N TYR A 89 -5.22 -11.97 -12.19
CA TYR A 89 -3.91 -11.35 -12.34
C TYR A 89 -2.97 -12.17 -13.22
N ARG A 90 -3.06 -13.49 -13.20
CA ARG A 90 -2.34 -14.35 -14.15
C ARG A 90 -2.75 -14.09 -15.60
N TRP A 91 -4.03 -13.81 -15.85
CA TRP A 91 -4.55 -13.54 -17.20
C TRP A 91 -4.14 -12.17 -17.72
N TYR A 92 -3.96 -11.17 -16.87
CA TYR A 92 -3.47 -9.85 -17.27
C TYR A 92 -1.97 -9.86 -17.62
N GLY A 93 -1.25 -10.93 -17.32
CA GLY A 93 0.18 -11.03 -17.56
C GLY A 93 0.98 -9.96 -16.83
N LYS A 94 2.04 -9.47 -17.45
CA LYS A 94 2.93 -8.44 -16.88
C LYS A 94 2.43 -6.99 -17.10
N LYS A 95 1.15 -6.78 -17.31
CA LYS A 95 0.60 -5.45 -17.62
C LYS A 95 0.38 -4.61 -16.37
N THR A 96 0.45 -3.30 -16.54
CA THR A 96 -0.05 -2.34 -15.56
C THR A 96 -1.53 -2.07 -15.86
N ILE A 97 -2.38 -2.16 -14.86
CA ILE A 97 -3.83 -2.01 -15.00
C ILE A 97 -4.37 -0.90 -14.10
N ALA A 98 -5.35 -0.14 -14.60
CA ALA A 98 -6.12 0.77 -13.76
C ALA A 98 -7.09 -0.03 -12.88
N THR A 99 -7.23 0.37 -11.62
CA THR A 99 -8.13 -0.29 -10.68
C THR A 99 -8.83 0.71 -9.76
N LYS A 100 -10.07 0.40 -9.40
CA LYS A 100 -10.84 1.13 -8.38
C LYS A 100 -10.62 0.56 -6.97
N LYS A 101 -9.67 -0.37 -6.83
CA LYS A 101 -9.41 -1.00 -5.55
C LYS A 101 -8.42 -0.18 -4.74
N ARG A 102 -8.51 -0.33 -3.42
CA ARG A 102 -7.56 0.22 -2.48
C ARG A 102 -6.19 -0.41 -2.66
N PHE A 103 -5.16 0.37 -2.46
CA PHE A 103 -3.78 -0.09 -2.39
C PHE A 103 -3.33 -0.24 -0.95
N SER A 104 -2.36 -1.11 -0.72
CA SER A 104 -1.52 -1.09 0.47
C SER A 104 -0.27 -0.28 0.18
N PHE A 105 0.33 0.29 1.19
CA PHE A 105 1.60 1.00 1.06
C PHE A 105 2.83 0.08 1.07
N CYS A 106 2.64 -1.22 0.86
CA CYS A 106 3.77 -2.16 0.77
C CYS A 106 4.87 -1.69 -0.19
N CYS A 107 4.49 -1.27 -1.40
CA CYS A 107 5.37 -0.59 -2.34
C CYS A 107 4.51 0.25 -3.29
N THR A 108 4.35 1.53 -2.97
CA THR A 108 3.41 2.42 -3.66
C THR A 108 4.00 3.80 -3.85
N LEU A 109 3.91 4.30 -5.09
CA LEU A 109 4.23 5.67 -5.45
C LEU A 109 2.95 6.52 -5.43
N LEU A 110 2.99 7.63 -4.71
CA LEU A 110 2.01 8.71 -4.74
C LEU A 110 2.54 9.82 -5.65
N THR A 111 1.77 10.18 -6.67
CA THR A 111 2.20 11.20 -7.62
C THR A 111 2.17 12.59 -7.01
N ASN A 112 2.99 13.51 -7.51
CA ASN A 112 2.93 14.89 -7.10
C ASN A 112 1.53 15.51 -7.33
N GLU A 113 0.85 15.11 -8.40
CA GLU A 113 -0.53 15.54 -8.68
C GLU A 113 -1.50 15.15 -7.57
N LEU A 114 -1.40 13.92 -7.06
CA LEU A 114 -2.20 13.48 -5.90
C LEU A 114 -1.82 14.28 -4.64
N LEU A 115 -0.52 14.43 -4.38
CA LEU A 115 -0.03 15.13 -3.19
C LEU A 115 -0.48 16.59 -3.15
N GLN A 116 -0.59 17.25 -4.30
CA GLN A 116 -1.12 18.61 -4.40
C GLN A 116 -2.62 18.72 -4.15
N LYS A 117 -3.39 17.70 -4.54
CA LYS A 117 -4.85 17.70 -4.45
C LYS A 117 -5.40 17.12 -3.14
N ALA A 118 -4.62 16.29 -2.45
CA ALA A 118 -5.00 15.61 -1.23
C ALA A 118 -4.26 16.22 -0.03
N ASP A 119 -5.00 16.65 0.98
CA ASP A 119 -4.43 17.22 2.21
C ASP A 119 -4.30 16.14 3.30
N PHE A 120 -3.07 15.70 3.58
CA PHE A 120 -2.80 14.70 4.61
C PHE A 120 -2.98 15.23 6.05
N GLN A 121 -3.17 16.53 6.24
CA GLN A 121 -3.56 17.07 7.55
C GLN A 121 -4.96 16.59 7.95
N LEU A 122 -5.82 16.30 6.97
CA LEU A 122 -7.18 15.80 7.16
C LEU A 122 -7.26 14.29 7.45
N LEU A 123 -6.12 13.57 7.50
CA LEU A 123 -6.10 12.16 7.89
C LEU A 123 -6.57 12.02 9.36
N ASP A 124 -7.53 11.12 9.57
CA ASP A 124 -8.13 10.86 10.89
C ASP A 124 -7.08 10.27 11.87
N PRO A 125 -6.75 10.95 12.97
CA PRO A 125 -5.73 10.49 13.92
C PRO A 125 -6.14 9.22 14.68
N THR A 126 -7.42 8.86 14.68
CA THR A 126 -7.92 7.66 15.35
C THR A 126 -7.77 6.40 14.52
N LYS A 127 -7.35 6.54 13.25
CA LYS A 127 -7.21 5.45 12.29
C LYS A 127 -5.76 5.26 11.87
N ASN A 128 -5.46 4.09 11.33
CA ASN A 128 -4.13 3.72 10.86
C ASN A 128 -4.11 3.07 9.46
N TRP A 129 -5.26 2.97 8.77
CA TRP A 129 -5.35 2.51 7.37
C TRP A 129 -5.39 3.67 6.38
N TYR A 130 -4.36 4.49 6.44
CA TYR A 130 -4.22 5.66 5.57
C TYR A 130 -4.04 5.28 4.11
N ASP A 131 -3.50 4.10 3.84
CA ASP A 131 -3.42 3.49 2.52
C ASP A 131 -4.80 3.39 1.84
N VAL A 132 -5.81 2.92 2.58
CA VAL A 132 -7.20 2.84 2.12
C VAL A 132 -7.78 4.23 1.88
N THR A 133 -7.59 5.14 2.85
CA THR A 133 -8.11 6.51 2.80
C THR A 133 -7.55 7.26 1.60
N ILE A 134 -6.24 7.23 1.41
CA ILE A 134 -5.56 7.93 0.32
C ILE A 134 -5.91 7.30 -1.04
N SER A 135 -6.05 5.97 -1.11
CA SER A 135 -6.54 5.30 -2.33
C SER A 135 -7.92 5.78 -2.75
N HIS A 136 -8.84 5.96 -1.79
CA HIS A 136 -10.18 6.48 -2.06
C HIS A 136 -10.15 7.97 -2.41
N TRP A 137 -9.31 8.76 -1.76
CA TRP A 137 -9.14 10.18 -2.12
C TRP A 137 -8.65 10.34 -3.55
N SER A 138 -7.65 9.56 -3.96
CA SER A 138 -7.18 9.56 -5.34
C SER A 138 -8.33 9.38 -6.35
N LEU A 139 -9.18 8.37 -6.12
CA LEU A 139 -10.34 8.11 -6.98
C LEU A 139 -11.40 9.22 -6.93
N LYS A 140 -11.70 9.77 -5.73
CA LYS A 140 -12.65 10.87 -5.56
C LYS A 140 -12.19 12.17 -6.24
N LEU A 141 -10.87 12.37 -6.31
CA LEU A 141 -10.25 13.50 -7.01
C LEU A 141 -10.16 13.28 -8.54
N GLY A 142 -10.78 12.21 -9.07
CA GLY A 142 -10.79 11.89 -10.49
C GLY A 142 -9.47 11.30 -11.01
N LEU A 143 -8.56 10.91 -10.13
CA LEU A 143 -7.29 10.30 -10.50
C LEU A 143 -7.40 8.78 -10.64
N ARG A 144 -6.49 8.19 -11.39
CA ARG A 144 -6.42 6.74 -11.60
C ARG A 144 -5.40 6.11 -10.65
N ASN A 145 -5.76 4.95 -10.10
CA ASN A 145 -4.85 4.11 -9.34
C ASN A 145 -4.37 2.97 -10.24
N MET A 146 -3.06 2.89 -10.48
CA MET A 146 -2.42 1.95 -11.39
C MET A 146 -1.74 0.82 -10.62
N LEU A 147 -2.03 -0.42 -10.97
CA LEU A 147 -1.44 -1.62 -10.37
C LEU A 147 -0.48 -2.29 -11.35
N MET A 148 0.80 -2.35 -11.02
CA MET A 148 1.81 -3.08 -11.78
C MET A 148 1.79 -4.56 -11.41
N LEU A 149 1.49 -5.41 -12.39
CA LEU A 149 1.47 -6.87 -12.22
C LEU A 149 2.78 -7.52 -12.68
N GLY A 150 3.57 -6.82 -13.49
CA GLY A 150 4.79 -7.34 -14.08
C GLY A 150 6.03 -7.23 -13.18
N ASN A 151 6.07 -6.21 -12.34
CA ASN A 151 7.15 -6.01 -11.37
C ASN A 151 6.56 -6.20 -9.97
N THR A 152 6.52 -7.44 -9.52
CA THR A 152 6.01 -7.78 -8.20
C THR A 152 7.09 -7.61 -7.14
N VAL A 153 6.67 -7.28 -5.92
CA VAL A 153 7.55 -7.20 -4.77
C VAL A 153 7.24 -8.32 -3.78
N LEU A 154 8.26 -8.83 -3.11
CA LEU A 154 8.10 -9.89 -2.12
C LEU A 154 7.69 -9.26 -0.78
N HIS A 155 6.53 -9.65 -0.26
CA HIS A 155 6.03 -9.23 1.03
C HIS A 155 6.24 -10.35 2.05
N LEU A 156 7.15 -10.11 2.98
CA LEU A 156 7.52 -11.07 4.01
C LEU A 156 6.39 -11.24 5.05
N PRO A 157 6.31 -12.41 5.71
CA PRO A 157 5.31 -12.64 6.75
C PRO A 157 5.49 -11.71 7.95
N HIS A 158 4.43 -11.01 8.33
CA HIS A 158 4.45 -10.16 9.53
C HIS A 158 4.49 -10.96 10.82
N SER A 159 5.40 -10.61 11.72
CA SER A 159 5.39 -11.06 13.11
C SER A 159 4.35 -10.30 13.97
N SER A 160 4.00 -9.07 13.61
CA SER A 160 3.12 -8.18 14.38
C SER A 160 1.66 -8.64 14.49
N ARG A 161 1.23 -9.59 13.65
CA ARG A 161 -0.15 -10.10 13.65
C ARG A 161 -0.18 -11.63 13.59
N PRO A 162 0.24 -12.33 14.67
CA PRO A 162 0.35 -13.80 14.69
C PRO A 162 -0.95 -14.52 14.30
N TRP A 163 -2.10 -13.94 14.64
CA TRP A 163 -3.40 -14.51 14.31
C TRP A 163 -3.67 -14.58 12.78
N LYS A 164 -3.02 -13.76 11.96
CA LYS A 164 -3.11 -13.85 10.49
C LYS A 164 -2.45 -15.11 9.92
N ARG A 165 -1.50 -15.71 10.64
CA ARG A 165 -0.93 -17.02 10.27
C ARG A 165 -1.99 -18.11 10.22
N LEU A 166 -3.03 -18.01 11.06
CA LEU A 166 -4.16 -18.95 11.04
C LEU A 166 -4.82 -19.05 9.66
N LYS A 167 -4.76 -18.00 8.84
CA LYS A 167 -5.30 -18.04 7.47
C LYS A 167 -4.67 -19.15 6.62
N TYR A 168 -3.44 -19.51 6.90
CA TYR A 168 -2.67 -20.50 6.15
C TYR A 168 -2.63 -21.87 6.86
N THR A 169 -2.67 -21.87 8.19
CA THR A 169 -2.60 -23.08 9.02
C THR A 169 -3.96 -23.64 9.37
N ASN A 170 -4.95 -22.78 9.63
CA ASN A 170 -6.32 -23.18 9.93
C ASN A 170 -7.31 -22.09 9.42
N PRO A 171 -7.69 -22.13 8.13
CA PRO A 171 -8.56 -21.13 7.51
C PRO A 171 -9.93 -21.02 8.19
N LEU A 172 -10.52 -22.13 8.63
CA LEU A 172 -11.82 -22.12 9.31
C LEU A 172 -11.78 -21.32 10.62
N LEU A 173 -10.77 -21.58 11.45
CA LEU A 173 -10.56 -20.83 12.70
C LEU A 173 -10.22 -19.35 12.43
N TYR A 174 -9.48 -19.05 11.35
CA TYR A 174 -9.21 -17.67 10.93
C TYR A 174 -10.50 -16.91 10.63
N TYR A 175 -11.34 -17.45 9.75
CA TYR A 175 -12.60 -16.79 9.38
C TYR A 175 -13.58 -16.71 10.54
N TRP A 176 -13.66 -17.74 11.36
CA TRP A 176 -14.44 -17.73 12.59
C TRP A 176 -14.03 -16.57 13.51
N ARG A 177 -12.74 -16.46 13.84
CA ARG A 177 -12.22 -15.34 14.65
C ARG A 177 -12.40 -13.98 14.02
N LYS A 178 -12.27 -13.91 12.70
CA LYS A 178 -12.49 -12.66 11.95
C LYS A 178 -13.93 -12.17 12.09
N ILE A 179 -14.90 -13.06 12.04
CA ILE A 179 -16.33 -12.73 12.14
C ILE A 179 -16.72 -12.44 13.58
N THR A 180 -16.41 -13.34 14.50
CA THR A 180 -16.87 -13.27 15.91
C THR A 180 -16.12 -12.20 16.70
N GLN A 181 -14.83 -12.03 16.49
CA GLN A 181 -14.00 -11.05 17.18
C GLN A 181 -13.87 -9.72 16.42
N ARG A 182 -14.59 -9.55 15.31
CA ARG A 182 -14.58 -8.34 14.46
C ARG A 182 -13.16 -7.85 14.10
N LYS A 183 -12.19 -8.76 14.02
CA LYS A 183 -10.82 -8.45 13.63
C LYS A 183 -10.76 -8.10 12.14
N ASP A 184 -9.95 -7.10 11.78
CA ASP A 184 -9.79 -6.58 10.40
C ASP A 184 -11.08 -6.03 9.77
N ARG A 185 -12.03 -5.53 10.54
CA ARG A 185 -13.07 -4.67 9.96
C ARG A 185 -12.48 -3.30 9.72
N ILE A 186 -12.54 -2.90 8.46
CA ILE A 186 -12.25 -1.56 7.98
C ILE A 186 -13.55 -0.77 8.03
#